data_c3271138d5f3435018e804df93d6e34e
#
_entry.id   c3271138d5f3435018e804df93d6e34e
#
_cell.length_a   1.000
_cell.length_b   1.000
_cell.length_c   1.000
_cell.angle_alpha   90.00
_cell.angle_beta   90.00
_cell.angle_gamma   90.00
#
_symmetry.space_group_name_H-M   'P 1'
#
loop_
_entity.id
_entity.type
_entity.pdbx_description
1 polymer ?
#
loop_
_entity_poly.entity_id
_entity_poly.type
_entity_poly.pdbx_seq_one_letter_code
_entity_poly.pdbx_strand_id
1 'polypeptide(L)'
;MSIVKDFLLQLTLMVIPIFSYFTFILEKVKEDRFIKMFMTLLWGLSILLCMSFPVEYAEGARLDLRFIPLLFGTLYLGVWSGVFLTALIILYRLSFGISMGFLTTVLVLILTLPVILSVQRLFLRLNKDRRIIISTGLSFFYCLCGMAVSGIMNGFSTNVLKVQGIHLLFTVAVTWFCIVLVEKIRENHQLRLKVQDSEKFRVISELTGVFAHEIRNPMQVTRGFLQLLDDPDLPNPKREYIKLSIEELDRANEIINDFLTFGKPSSSADRAVNVSEHLKRTAALIQTFSVNQQVEFQTDIQDDCWIKADPQKLNQSLLNILKNAVESMPNGGTVSLSCHQTADRHIRIAVKDQGIGMNPKQVQRLGSPYYSLKEKGTGLGMMVSYQIIHSFKGRIRVESEEGVGTEFIIDFPGIEP
;
A
#
# COMPACT_ATOMS: atom_id res chain seq x y z
N MET A 1 -1.37 48.04 0.70
CA MET A 1 -2.22 47.15 1.54
C MET A 1 -3.18 46.31 0.70
N SER A 2 -3.68 46.79 -0.45
CA SER A 2 -4.58 46.02 -1.33
C SER A 2 -3.91 44.76 -1.94
N ILE A 3 -2.73 44.89 -2.50
CA ILE A 3 -1.98 43.81 -3.20
C ILE A 3 -1.75 42.60 -2.29
N VAL A 4 -1.32 42.80 -1.04
CA VAL A 4 -1.11 41.69 -0.10
C VAL A 4 -2.42 40.97 0.23
N LYS A 5 -3.50 41.71 0.39
CA LYS A 5 -4.84 41.15 0.63
C LYS A 5 -5.31 40.29 -0.53
N ASP A 6 -5.08 40.73 -1.78
CA ASP A 6 -5.49 40.02 -2.97
C ASP A 6 -4.67 38.72 -3.16
N PHE A 7 -3.37 38.75 -2.87
CA PHE A 7 -2.53 37.56 -2.83
C PHE A 7 -2.93 36.55 -1.74
N LEU A 8 -3.27 37.06 -0.54
CA LEU A 8 -3.78 36.18 0.53
C LEU A 8 -5.11 35.55 0.17
N LEU A 9 -6.01 36.27 -0.50
CA LEU A 9 -7.26 35.74 -1.01
C LEU A 9 -7.00 34.62 -2.02
N GLN A 10 -6.11 34.82 -2.98
CA GLN A 10 -5.76 33.79 -3.96
C GLN A 10 -5.12 32.56 -3.29
N LEU A 11 -4.24 32.74 -2.32
CA LEU A 11 -3.68 31.64 -1.53
C LEU A 11 -4.80 30.84 -0.83
N THR A 12 -5.77 31.53 -0.21
CA THR A 12 -6.92 30.88 0.44
C THR A 12 -7.72 30.05 -0.55
N LEU A 13 -8.00 30.60 -1.74
CA LEU A 13 -8.71 29.90 -2.82
C LEU A 13 -7.95 28.64 -3.32
N MET A 14 -6.62 28.59 -3.17
CA MET A 14 -5.83 27.40 -3.49
C MET A 14 -5.84 26.34 -2.37
N VAL A 15 -5.82 26.78 -1.11
CA VAL A 15 -5.73 25.87 0.03
C VAL A 15 -7.06 25.16 0.31
N ILE A 16 -8.20 25.83 0.06
CA ILE A 16 -9.54 25.27 0.30
C ILE A 16 -9.77 23.92 -0.45
N PRO A 17 -9.52 23.79 -1.77
CA PRO A 17 -9.67 22.50 -2.46
C PRO A 17 -8.74 21.42 -1.90
N ILE A 18 -7.50 21.76 -1.56
CA ILE A 18 -6.54 20.84 -0.96
C ILE A 18 -7.09 20.32 0.38
N PHE A 19 -7.53 21.22 1.25
CA PHE A 19 -8.06 20.85 2.57
C PHE A 19 -9.36 20.05 2.46
N SER A 20 -10.26 20.42 1.55
CA SER A 20 -11.52 19.70 1.32
C SER A 20 -11.28 18.27 0.84
N TYR A 21 -10.31 18.06 -0.06
CA TYR A 21 -9.93 16.71 -0.51
C TYR A 21 -9.52 15.83 0.66
N PHE A 22 -8.65 16.34 1.53
CA PHE A 22 -8.08 15.56 2.61
C PHE A 22 -9.05 15.33 3.79
N THR A 23 -9.92 16.29 4.07
CA THR A 23 -10.85 16.19 5.21
C THR A 23 -12.05 15.31 4.90
N PHE A 24 -12.60 15.40 3.69
CA PHE A 24 -13.90 14.77 3.39
C PHE A 24 -13.82 13.56 2.49
N ILE A 25 -12.74 13.38 1.72
CA ILE A 25 -12.71 12.42 0.62
C ILE A 25 -11.73 11.27 0.88
N LEU A 26 -10.58 11.53 1.47
CA LEU A 26 -9.52 10.53 1.66
C LEU A 26 -9.93 9.39 2.62
N GLU A 27 -10.81 9.65 3.57
CA GLU A 27 -11.29 8.65 4.53
C GLU A 27 -12.43 7.76 3.99
N LYS A 28 -13.18 8.22 3.00
CA LYS A 28 -14.47 7.59 2.65
C LYS A 28 -14.46 6.73 1.39
N VAL A 29 -13.50 6.87 0.47
CA VAL A 29 -13.67 6.25 -0.84
C VAL A 29 -12.35 5.73 -1.46
N LYS A 30 -12.32 4.44 -1.80
CA LYS A 30 -11.35 3.82 -2.72
C LYS A 30 -11.64 4.28 -4.15
N GLU A 31 -10.63 4.85 -4.83
CA GLU A 31 -10.50 5.10 -6.29
C GLU A 31 -11.81 5.20 -7.11
N ASP A 32 -12.76 6.06 -6.73
CA ASP A 32 -14.01 6.20 -7.48
C ASP A 32 -13.89 7.32 -8.53
N ARG A 33 -14.41 7.08 -9.73
CA ARG A 33 -14.53 8.08 -10.80
C ARG A 33 -15.25 9.35 -10.33
N PHE A 34 -16.23 9.18 -9.44
CA PHE A 34 -16.98 10.28 -8.84
C PHE A 34 -16.08 11.27 -8.10
N ILE A 35 -15.09 10.77 -7.34
CA ILE A 35 -14.16 11.63 -6.60
C ILE A 35 -13.27 12.42 -7.53
N LYS A 36 -12.72 11.76 -8.56
CA LYS A 36 -11.88 12.46 -9.54
C LYS A 36 -12.68 13.56 -10.24
N MET A 37 -13.94 13.29 -10.59
CA MET A 37 -14.83 14.28 -11.18
C MET A 37 -15.13 15.44 -10.23
N PHE A 38 -15.50 15.16 -8.98
CA PHE A 38 -15.78 16.17 -7.97
C PHE A 38 -14.55 17.05 -7.71
N MET A 39 -13.38 16.45 -7.56
CA MET A 39 -12.13 17.18 -7.37
C MET A 39 -11.75 18.02 -8.58
N THR A 40 -11.99 17.53 -9.80
CA THR A 40 -11.77 18.29 -11.02
C THR A 40 -12.67 19.53 -11.06
N LEU A 41 -13.95 19.41 -10.66
CA LEU A 41 -14.86 20.54 -10.55
C LEU A 41 -14.42 21.53 -9.47
N LEU A 42 -13.93 21.05 -8.32
CA LEU A 42 -13.43 21.89 -7.26
C LEU A 42 -12.19 22.70 -7.69
N TRP A 43 -11.24 22.07 -8.38
CA TRP A 43 -10.10 22.77 -8.98
C TRP A 43 -10.54 23.75 -10.09
N GLY A 44 -11.57 23.38 -10.88
CA GLY A 44 -12.17 24.27 -11.87
C GLY A 44 -12.77 25.51 -11.23
N LEU A 45 -13.52 25.35 -10.15
CA LEU A 45 -14.05 26.48 -9.38
C LEU A 45 -12.92 27.37 -8.83
N SER A 46 -11.85 26.78 -8.31
CA SER A 46 -10.67 27.53 -7.86
C SER A 46 -10.03 28.36 -8.98
N ILE A 47 -9.93 27.79 -10.20
CA ILE A 47 -9.45 28.52 -11.38
C ILE A 47 -10.34 29.73 -11.66
N LEU A 48 -11.67 29.53 -11.75
CA LEU A 48 -12.62 30.61 -12.03
C LEU A 48 -12.54 31.71 -10.99
N LEU A 49 -12.47 31.37 -9.71
CA LEU A 49 -12.35 32.35 -8.63
C LEU A 49 -11.02 33.11 -8.70
N CYS A 50 -9.90 32.45 -8.97
CA CYS A 50 -8.61 33.14 -9.13
C CYS A 50 -8.61 34.12 -10.32
N MET A 51 -9.27 33.75 -11.41
CA MET A 51 -9.40 34.60 -12.58
C MET A 51 -10.40 35.74 -12.39
N SER A 52 -11.41 35.56 -11.51
CA SER A 52 -12.42 36.60 -11.18
C SER A 52 -11.89 37.65 -10.22
N PHE A 53 -10.92 37.26 -9.34
CA PHE A 53 -10.30 38.12 -8.36
C PHE A 53 -8.78 38.22 -8.59
N PRO A 54 -8.34 38.75 -9.75
CA PRO A 54 -6.93 38.87 -10.04
C PRO A 54 -6.29 39.94 -9.15
N VAL A 55 -4.99 39.83 -8.95
CA VAL A 55 -4.19 40.90 -8.35
C VAL A 55 -3.97 41.99 -9.41
N GLU A 56 -4.56 43.13 -9.24
CA GLU A 56 -4.36 44.28 -10.13
C GLU A 56 -3.08 45.04 -9.75
N TYR A 57 -2.22 45.24 -10.73
CA TYR A 57 -1.00 46.00 -10.61
C TYR A 57 -1.07 47.21 -11.56
N ALA A 58 -0.15 48.18 -11.37
CA ALA A 58 -0.11 49.41 -12.18
C ALA A 58 -0.28 49.13 -13.70
N GLU A 59 -1.01 49.99 -14.37
CA GLU A 59 -1.28 49.92 -15.84
C GLU A 59 -2.23 48.79 -16.29
N GLY A 60 -3.08 48.24 -15.39
CA GLY A 60 -4.13 47.25 -15.83
C GLY A 60 -3.62 45.84 -16.03
N ALA A 61 -2.38 45.54 -15.65
CA ALA A 61 -1.85 44.18 -15.63
C ALA A 61 -2.53 43.35 -14.53
N ARG A 62 -3.09 42.20 -14.91
CA ARG A 62 -3.81 41.28 -14.02
C ARG A 62 -3.01 40.00 -13.84
N LEU A 63 -2.63 39.72 -12.60
CA LEU A 63 -1.90 38.52 -12.21
C LEU A 63 -2.80 37.59 -11.40
N ASP A 64 -2.75 36.33 -11.68
CA ASP A 64 -3.49 35.32 -10.92
C ASP A 64 -2.71 34.00 -10.83
N LEU A 65 -3.11 33.14 -9.91
CA LEU A 65 -2.47 31.87 -9.62
C LEU A 65 -3.17 30.66 -10.28
N ARG A 66 -3.93 30.86 -11.36
CA ARG A 66 -4.69 29.81 -12.06
C ARG A 66 -3.87 28.61 -12.48
N PHE A 67 -2.56 28.78 -12.64
CA PHE A 67 -1.66 27.71 -13.02
C PHE A 67 -1.55 26.63 -11.93
N ILE A 68 -1.61 27.01 -10.65
CA ILE A 68 -1.45 26.08 -9.53
C ILE A 68 -2.57 25.03 -9.53
N PRO A 69 -3.89 25.37 -9.55
CA PRO A 69 -4.94 24.37 -9.64
C PRO A 69 -4.91 23.58 -10.95
N LEU A 70 -4.49 24.16 -12.08
CA LEU A 70 -4.27 23.43 -13.32
C LEU A 70 -3.17 22.36 -13.15
N LEU A 71 -2.03 22.73 -12.55
CA LEU A 71 -0.92 21.83 -12.29
C LEU A 71 -1.33 20.67 -11.38
N PHE A 72 -1.95 20.95 -10.24
CA PHE A 72 -2.38 19.95 -9.28
C PHE A 72 -3.48 19.05 -9.85
N GLY A 73 -4.49 19.63 -10.51
CA GLY A 73 -5.55 18.88 -11.18
C GLY A 73 -5.00 17.93 -12.25
N THR A 74 -3.99 18.36 -13.01
CA THR A 74 -3.38 17.51 -14.05
C THR A 74 -2.52 16.41 -13.44
N LEU A 75 -1.60 16.75 -12.51
CA LEU A 75 -0.64 15.80 -11.97
C LEU A 75 -1.28 14.73 -11.06
N TYR A 76 -2.28 15.08 -10.26
CA TYR A 76 -2.89 14.17 -9.30
C TYR A 76 -4.16 13.48 -9.81
N LEU A 77 -4.98 14.13 -10.65
CA LEU A 77 -6.25 13.57 -11.12
C LEU A 77 -6.14 12.95 -12.52
N GLY A 78 -5.14 13.36 -13.31
CA GLY A 78 -4.84 12.75 -14.60
C GLY A 78 -5.08 13.67 -15.81
N VAL A 79 -4.77 13.12 -16.99
CA VAL A 79 -4.77 13.85 -18.26
C VAL A 79 -6.12 14.50 -18.58
N TRP A 80 -7.23 13.79 -18.40
CA TRP A 80 -8.57 14.29 -18.71
C TRP A 80 -8.96 15.50 -17.85
N SER A 81 -8.58 15.49 -16.56
CA SER A 81 -8.76 16.65 -15.69
C SER A 81 -7.95 17.85 -16.16
N GLY A 82 -6.70 17.63 -16.57
CA GLY A 82 -5.85 18.69 -17.14
C GLY A 82 -6.43 19.32 -18.41
N VAL A 83 -6.93 18.50 -19.34
CA VAL A 83 -7.57 18.96 -20.57
C VAL A 83 -8.83 19.77 -20.25
N PHE A 84 -9.70 19.26 -19.36
CA PHE A 84 -10.91 19.96 -18.93
C PHE A 84 -10.59 21.32 -18.29
N LEU A 85 -9.64 21.36 -17.35
CA LEU A 85 -9.26 22.61 -16.68
C LEU A 85 -8.63 23.63 -17.65
N THR A 86 -7.85 23.15 -18.63
CA THR A 86 -7.30 24.01 -19.68
C THR A 86 -8.40 24.60 -20.56
N ALA A 87 -9.36 23.78 -20.98
CA ALA A 87 -10.51 24.26 -21.74
C ALA A 87 -11.32 25.31 -20.96
N LEU A 88 -11.51 25.10 -19.66
CA LEU A 88 -12.18 26.04 -18.76
C LEU A 88 -11.46 27.40 -18.71
N ILE A 89 -10.12 27.41 -18.61
CA ILE A 89 -9.31 28.64 -18.63
C ILE A 89 -9.49 29.37 -19.95
N ILE A 90 -9.45 28.66 -21.09
CA ILE A 90 -9.58 29.26 -22.42
C ILE A 90 -10.98 29.84 -22.59
N LEU A 91 -12.04 29.11 -22.25
CA LEU A 91 -13.42 29.55 -22.34
C LEU A 91 -13.69 30.79 -21.47
N TYR A 92 -13.21 30.78 -20.24
CA TYR A 92 -13.36 31.95 -19.37
C TYR A 92 -12.61 33.18 -19.88
N ARG A 93 -11.40 33.00 -20.46
CA ARG A 93 -10.66 34.12 -21.08
C ARG A 93 -11.33 34.64 -22.31
N LEU A 94 -11.95 33.76 -23.11
CA LEU A 94 -12.67 34.13 -24.31
C LEU A 94 -13.89 35.04 -24.02
N SER A 95 -14.54 34.87 -22.84
CA SER A 95 -15.69 35.72 -22.44
C SER A 95 -15.33 37.19 -22.27
N PHE A 96 -14.03 37.51 -22.09
CA PHE A 96 -13.54 38.92 -22.08
C PHE A 96 -13.10 39.43 -23.44
N GLY A 97 -13.35 38.67 -24.51
CA GLY A 97 -12.97 39.00 -25.86
C GLY A 97 -11.53 38.56 -26.23
N ILE A 98 -11.23 38.64 -27.52
CA ILE A 98 -9.92 38.29 -28.07
C ILE A 98 -8.97 39.48 -27.87
N SER A 99 -8.32 39.50 -26.72
CA SER A 99 -7.33 40.51 -26.33
C SER A 99 -5.90 39.96 -26.43
N MET A 100 -4.89 40.84 -26.35
CA MET A 100 -3.48 40.41 -26.25
C MET A 100 -3.25 39.45 -25.04
N GLY A 101 -3.96 39.67 -23.95
CA GLY A 101 -3.90 38.78 -22.77
C GLY A 101 -4.53 37.39 -23.00
N PHE A 102 -5.54 37.29 -23.91
CA PHE A 102 -6.07 36.00 -24.35
C PHE A 102 -5.04 35.23 -25.17
N LEU A 103 -4.44 35.88 -26.17
CA LEU A 103 -3.41 35.27 -27.02
C LEU A 103 -2.20 34.81 -26.21
N THR A 104 -1.72 35.64 -25.29
CA THR A 104 -0.64 35.27 -24.35
C THR A 104 -0.99 34.02 -23.55
N THR A 105 -2.21 33.95 -23.00
CA THR A 105 -2.66 32.77 -22.22
C THR A 105 -2.66 31.50 -23.05
N VAL A 106 -3.21 31.56 -24.27
CA VAL A 106 -3.29 30.41 -25.18
C VAL A 106 -1.89 29.92 -25.57
N LEU A 107 -0.98 30.83 -25.94
CA LEU A 107 0.39 30.49 -26.32
C LEU A 107 1.15 29.84 -25.17
N VAL A 108 1.03 30.39 -23.94
CA VAL A 108 1.67 29.82 -22.75
C VAL A 108 1.14 28.44 -22.45
N LEU A 109 -0.19 28.21 -22.58
CA LEU A 109 -0.79 26.89 -22.35
C LEU A 109 -0.36 25.89 -23.43
N ILE A 110 -0.23 26.28 -24.67
CA ILE A 110 0.28 25.42 -25.77
C ILE A 110 1.71 24.97 -25.47
N LEU A 111 2.56 25.84 -24.93
CA LEU A 111 3.95 25.51 -24.61
C LEU A 111 4.07 24.63 -23.36
N THR A 112 3.23 24.87 -22.35
CA THR A 112 3.43 24.26 -21.02
C THR A 112 2.61 23.00 -20.79
N LEU A 113 1.39 22.91 -21.34
CA LEU A 113 0.51 21.76 -21.14
C LEU A 113 1.11 20.43 -21.61
N PRO A 114 1.72 20.32 -22.82
CA PRO A 114 2.33 19.07 -23.26
C PRO A 114 3.43 18.58 -22.32
N VAL A 115 4.22 19.50 -21.75
CA VAL A 115 5.28 19.17 -20.78
C VAL A 115 4.67 18.61 -19.48
N ILE A 116 3.60 19.22 -18.96
CA ILE A 116 2.91 18.73 -17.77
C ILE A 116 2.32 17.34 -18.02
N LEU A 117 1.69 17.13 -19.17
CA LEU A 117 1.07 15.86 -19.56
C LEU A 117 2.09 14.74 -19.74
N SER A 118 3.28 15.03 -20.27
CA SER A 118 4.36 14.04 -20.44
C SER A 118 4.87 13.51 -19.09
N VAL A 119 4.94 14.38 -18.10
CA VAL A 119 5.39 14.03 -16.74
C VAL A 119 4.31 13.31 -15.92
N GLN A 120 3.02 13.56 -16.19
CA GLN A 120 1.91 13.10 -15.37
C GLN A 120 1.89 11.58 -15.15
N ARG A 121 2.18 10.78 -16.18
CA ARG A 121 2.15 9.29 -16.10
C ARG A 121 3.19 8.73 -15.11
N LEU A 122 4.33 9.41 -15.00
CA LEU A 122 5.41 9.00 -14.12
C LEU A 122 5.29 9.61 -12.72
N PHE A 123 4.65 10.77 -12.60
CA PHE A 123 4.63 11.60 -11.40
C PHE A 123 4.22 10.85 -10.12
N LEU A 124 3.12 10.09 -10.17
CA LEU A 124 2.62 9.36 -8.99
C LEU A 124 3.50 8.19 -8.56
N ARG A 125 4.42 7.72 -9.43
CA ARG A 125 5.39 6.66 -9.12
C ARG A 125 6.68 7.20 -8.51
N LEU A 126 6.90 8.51 -8.56
CA LEU A 126 8.09 9.15 -8.02
C LEU A 126 8.05 9.26 -6.50
N ASN A 127 9.22 9.38 -5.89
CA ASN A 127 9.37 9.68 -4.47
C ASN A 127 8.91 11.13 -4.19
N LYS A 128 8.54 11.41 -2.92
CA LYS A 128 8.09 12.70 -2.42
C LYS A 128 9.00 13.87 -2.88
N ASP A 129 10.30 13.76 -2.66
CA ASP A 129 11.26 14.83 -2.97
C ASP A 129 11.30 15.16 -4.45
N ARG A 130 11.29 14.12 -5.31
CA ARG A 130 11.23 14.30 -6.76
C ARG A 130 9.92 14.94 -7.21
N ARG A 131 8.78 14.63 -6.59
CA ARG A 131 7.51 15.28 -6.87
C ARG A 131 7.52 16.75 -6.52
N ILE A 132 8.14 17.13 -5.39
CA ILE A 132 8.29 18.54 -4.99
C ILE A 132 9.15 19.28 -6.01
N ILE A 133 10.31 18.74 -6.38
CA ILE A 133 11.25 19.37 -7.33
C ILE A 133 10.56 19.54 -8.70
N ILE A 134 9.90 18.53 -9.21
CA ILE A 134 9.25 18.55 -10.53
C ILE A 134 8.10 19.56 -10.55
N SER A 135 7.22 19.58 -9.54
CA SER A 135 6.10 20.53 -9.48
C SER A 135 6.57 21.96 -9.41
N THR A 136 7.59 22.22 -8.58
CA THR A 136 8.21 23.55 -8.47
C THR A 136 8.91 23.96 -9.76
N GLY A 137 9.63 23.03 -10.40
CA GLY A 137 10.28 23.26 -11.70
C GLY A 137 9.29 23.55 -12.83
N LEU A 138 8.14 22.84 -12.89
CA LEU A 138 7.09 23.11 -13.86
C LEU A 138 6.44 24.47 -13.64
N SER A 139 6.28 24.91 -12.38
CA SER A 139 5.78 26.24 -12.06
C SER A 139 6.77 27.33 -12.51
N PHE A 140 8.04 27.13 -12.28
CA PHE A 140 9.09 28.02 -12.75
C PHE A 140 9.11 28.12 -14.28
N PHE A 141 9.04 26.98 -14.98
CA PHE A 141 8.99 26.89 -16.42
C PHE A 141 7.76 27.63 -17.01
N TYR A 142 6.58 27.45 -16.39
CA TYR A 142 5.36 28.17 -16.78
C TYR A 142 5.54 29.68 -16.71
N CYS A 143 6.09 30.19 -15.61
CA CYS A 143 6.31 31.60 -15.43
C CYS A 143 7.33 32.16 -16.43
N LEU A 144 8.39 31.42 -16.74
CA LEU A 144 9.37 31.82 -17.78
C LEU A 144 8.72 31.90 -19.15
N CYS A 145 7.90 30.91 -19.53
CA CYS A 145 7.14 30.96 -20.79
C CYS A 145 6.23 32.18 -20.83
N GLY A 146 5.55 32.48 -19.70
CA GLY A 146 4.70 33.69 -19.58
C GLY A 146 5.47 34.99 -19.75
N MET A 147 6.65 35.11 -19.14
CA MET A 147 7.55 36.25 -19.29
C MET A 147 8.03 36.43 -20.74
N ALA A 148 8.47 35.34 -21.36
CA ALA A 148 8.96 35.36 -22.74
C ALA A 148 7.86 35.77 -23.74
N VAL A 149 6.70 35.10 -23.69
CA VAL A 149 5.57 35.39 -24.57
C VAL A 149 5.05 36.84 -24.39
N SER A 150 4.90 37.26 -23.13
CA SER A 150 4.46 38.64 -22.82
C SER A 150 5.46 39.67 -23.28
N GLY A 151 6.76 39.45 -23.13
CA GLY A 151 7.83 40.34 -23.59
C GLY A 151 7.88 40.46 -25.11
N ILE A 152 7.67 39.37 -25.83
CA ILE A 152 7.61 39.37 -27.30
C ILE A 152 6.38 40.14 -27.80
N MET A 153 5.21 39.98 -27.13
CA MET A 153 3.96 40.58 -27.59
C MET A 153 3.80 42.05 -27.18
N ASN A 154 4.27 42.43 -25.99
CA ASN A 154 4.02 43.78 -25.43
C ASN A 154 5.31 44.62 -25.28
N GLY A 155 6.47 44.08 -25.68
CA GLY A 155 7.77 44.70 -25.49
C GLY A 155 8.33 44.48 -24.06
N PHE A 156 9.65 44.60 -23.94
CA PHE A 156 10.37 44.43 -22.68
C PHE A 156 10.50 45.79 -21.94
N SER A 157 9.46 46.18 -21.22
CA SER A 157 9.55 47.35 -20.31
C SER A 157 10.11 46.88 -18.95
N THR A 158 10.96 47.73 -18.34
CA THR A 158 11.54 47.44 -17.01
C THR A 158 10.48 47.27 -15.92
N ASN A 159 9.37 47.99 -15.99
CA ASN A 159 8.25 47.86 -15.05
C ASN A 159 7.52 46.55 -15.21
N VAL A 160 7.25 46.10 -16.46
CA VAL A 160 6.63 44.80 -16.74
C VAL A 160 7.51 43.65 -16.25
N LEU A 161 8.82 43.73 -16.48
CA LEU A 161 9.76 42.70 -16.02
C LEU A 161 9.81 42.60 -14.47
N LYS A 162 9.79 43.72 -13.74
CA LYS A 162 9.72 43.72 -12.26
C LYS A 162 8.47 43.02 -11.76
N VAL A 163 7.31 43.31 -12.33
CA VAL A 163 6.02 42.74 -11.95
C VAL A 163 5.98 41.23 -12.24
N GLN A 164 6.43 40.82 -13.42
CA GLN A 164 6.52 39.41 -13.79
C GLN A 164 7.52 38.65 -12.93
N GLY A 165 8.64 39.27 -12.50
CA GLY A 165 9.58 38.70 -11.55
C GLY A 165 8.96 38.45 -10.19
N ILE A 166 8.18 39.42 -9.66
CA ILE A 166 7.43 39.24 -8.41
C ILE A 166 6.41 38.11 -8.55
N HIS A 167 5.66 38.05 -9.65
CA HIS A 167 4.70 36.99 -9.93
C HIS A 167 5.37 35.61 -10.01
N LEU A 168 6.52 35.50 -10.67
CA LEU A 168 7.32 34.28 -10.75
C LEU A 168 7.70 33.80 -9.35
N LEU A 169 8.33 34.68 -8.53
CA LEU A 169 8.75 34.33 -7.17
C LEU A 169 7.56 33.86 -6.32
N PHE A 170 6.45 34.60 -6.39
CA PHE A 170 5.26 34.27 -5.62
C PHE A 170 4.61 32.96 -6.08
N THR A 171 4.44 32.76 -7.39
CA THR A 171 3.83 31.53 -7.95
C THR A 171 4.67 30.29 -7.61
N VAL A 172 6.00 30.38 -7.72
CA VAL A 172 6.92 29.29 -7.37
C VAL A 172 6.87 29.00 -5.88
N ALA A 173 6.90 30.03 -5.03
CA ALA A 173 6.82 29.87 -3.57
C ALA A 173 5.49 29.24 -3.12
N VAL A 174 4.35 29.69 -3.68
CA VAL A 174 3.03 29.11 -3.38
C VAL A 174 2.91 27.68 -3.90
N THR A 175 3.43 27.39 -5.09
CA THR A 175 3.47 26.02 -5.61
C THR A 175 4.28 25.11 -4.71
N TRP A 176 5.47 25.53 -4.30
CA TRP A 176 6.31 24.79 -3.37
C TRP A 176 5.59 24.53 -2.04
N PHE A 177 4.99 25.57 -1.46
CA PHE A 177 4.21 25.44 -0.23
C PHE A 177 3.06 24.44 -0.38
N CYS A 178 2.24 24.58 -1.43
CA CYS A 178 1.11 23.69 -1.67
C CYS A 178 1.53 22.24 -1.89
N ILE A 179 2.59 21.97 -2.66
CA ILE A 179 3.06 20.60 -2.90
C ILE A 179 3.61 19.97 -1.62
N VAL A 180 4.37 20.71 -0.81
CA VAL A 180 4.86 20.23 0.50
C VAL A 180 3.68 19.92 1.41
N LEU A 181 2.67 20.76 1.45
CA LEU A 181 1.45 20.55 2.25
C LEU A 181 0.72 19.28 1.80
N VAL A 182 0.49 19.11 0.49
CA VAL A 182 -0.17 17.90 -0.07
C VAL A 182 0.60 16.62 0.27
N GLU A 183 1.92 16.63 0.07
CA GLU A 183 2.74 15.45 0.35
C GLU A 183 2.80 15.14 1.86
N LYS A 184 2.83 16.15 2.72
CA LYS A 184 2.80 15.96 4.18
C LYS A 184 1.48 15.39 4.67
N ILE A 185 0.36 15.84 4.12
CA ILE A 185 -0.96 15.31 4.45
C ILE A 185 -1.07 13.85 3.97
N ARG A 186 -0.60 13.52 2.75
CA ARG A 186 -0.56 12.13 2.25
C ARG A 186 0.27 11.21 3.14
N GLU A 187 1.44 11.66 3.56
CA GLU A 187 2.31 10.93 4.49
C GLU A 187 1.60 10.65 5.82
N ASN A 188 0.99 11.67 6.41
CA ASN A 188 0.25 11.55 7.68
C ASN A 188 -0.93 10.58 7.55
N HIS A 189 -1.67 10.63 6.44
CA HIS A 189 -2.78 9.71 6.20
C HIS A 189 -2.28 8.26 6.10
N GLN A 190 -1.21 7.99 5.36
CA GLN A 190 -0.62 6.65 5.27
C GLN A 190 -0.12 6.15 6.62
N LEU A 191 0.46 7.03 7.44
CA LEU A 191 0.88 6.69 8.80
C LEU A 191 -0.31 6.36 9.69
N ARG A 192 -1.40 7.12 9.63
CA ARG A 192 -2.63 6.84 10.38
C ARG A 192 -3.22 5.48 10.05
N LEU A 193 -3.29 5.11 8.76
CA LEU A 193 -3.77 3.80 8.34
C LEU A 193 -2.90 2.67 8.91
N LYS A 194 -1.58 2.81 8.87
CA LYS A 194 -0.65 1.83 9.45
C LYS A 194 -0.81 1.71 10.96
N VAL A 195 -1.01 2.82 11.67
CA VAL A 195 -1.25 2.83 13.13
C VAL A 195 -2.57 2.16 13.45
N GLN A 196 -3.65 2.46 12.72
CA GLN A 196 -4.96 1.82 12.92
C GLN A 196 -4.91 0.31 12.72
N ASP A 197 -4.21 -0.16 11.69
CA ASP A 197 -4.03 -1.60 11.46
C ASP A 197 -3.23 -2.23 12.58
N SER A 198 -2.13 -1.60 13.02
CA SER A 198 -1.32 -2.06 14.15
C SER A 198 -2.14 -2.11 15.46
N GLU A 199 -2.99 -1.13 15.70
CA GLU A 199 -3.82 -1.07 16.90
C GLU A 199 -4.94 -2.12 16.91
N LYS A 200 -5.59 -2.36 15.77
CA LYS A 200 -6.52 -3.50 15.61
C LYS A 200 -5.83 -4.82 15.95
N PHE A 201 -4.62 -5.03 15.45
CA PHE A 201 -3.84 -6.23 15.75
C PHE A 201 -3.47 -6.32 17.22
N ARG A 202 -3.09 -5.22 17.86
CA ARG A 202 -2.77 -5.21 19.30
C ARG A 202 -3.96 -5.60 20.16
N VAL A 203 -5.14 -5.03 19.89
CA VAL A 203 -6.37 -5.35 20.65
C VAL A 203 -6.76 -6.82 20.47
N ILE A 204 -6.73 -7.34 19.24
CA ILE A 204 -6.97 -8.76 18.98
C ILE A 204 -5.98 -9.62 19.75
N SER A 205 -4.71 -9.23 19.76
CA SER A 205 -3.61 -9.91 20.44
C SER A 205 -3.82 -9.98 21.95
N GLU A 206 -4.16 -8.88 22.60
CA GLU A 206 -4.40 -8.82 24.05
C GLU A 206 -5.62 -9.65 24.48
N LEU A 207 -6.72 -9.57 23.72
CA LEU A 207 -7.93 -10.35 23.97
C LEU A 207 -7.72 -11.85 23.75
N THR A 208 -6.93 -12.22 22.76
CA THR A 208 -6.63 -13.61 22.38
C THR A 208 -6.00 -14.40 23.54
N GLY A 209 -5.06 -13.79 24.28
CA GLY A 209 -4.38 -14.44 25.40
C GLY A 209 -5.33 -14.87 26.52
N VAL A 210 -6.32 -14.02 26.83
CA VAL A 210 -7.31 -14.28 27.88
C VAL A 210 -8.34 -15.32 27.42
N PHE A 211 -8.94 -15.10 26.25
CA PHE A 211 -10.00 -15.96 25.75
C PHE A 211 -9.56 -17.40 25.48
N ALA A 212 -8.33 -17.60 25.03
CA ALA A 212 -7.88 -18.94 24.73
C ALA A 212 -7.68 -19.82 25.97
N HIS A 213 -7.24 -19.25 27.09
CA HIS A 213 -7.20 -19.98 28.35
C HIS A 213 -8.61 -20.31 28.85
N GLU A 214 -9.55 -19.37 28.73
CA GLU A 214 -10.94 -19.58 29.17
C GLU A 214 -11.71 -20.54 28.28
N ILE A 215 -11.40 -20.63 26.98
CA ILE A 215 -12.04 -21.59 26.06
C ILE A 215 -11.38 -22.98 26.17
N ARG A 216 -10.06 -23.06 26.36
CA ARG A 216 -9.36 -24.34 26.48
C ARG A 216 -9.87 -25.15 27.70
N ASN A 217 -10.19 -24.48 28.80
CA ASN A 217 -10.65 -25.14 30.00
C ASN A 217 -11.93 -25.96 29.82
N PRO A 218 -13.07 -25.43 29.34
CA PRO A 218 -14.28 -26.23 29.10
C PRO A 218 -14.08 -27.29 28.02
N MET A 219 -13.23 -27.04 27.02
CA MET A 219 -12.93 -28.03 25.98
C MET A 219 -12.15 -29.23 26.56
N GLN A 220 -11.18 -29.01 27.44
CA GLN A 220 -10.47 -30.10 28.11
C GLN A 220 -11.40 -30.93 28.99
N VAL A 221 -12.33 -30.29 29.71
CA VAL A 221 -13.34 -30.97 30.50
C VAL A 221 -14.25 -31.84 29.62
N THR A 222 -14.77 -31.27 28.51
CA THR A 222 -15.62 -32.00 27.56
C THR A 222 -14.89 -33.18 26.93
N ARG A 223 -13.62 -32.98 26.54
CA ARG A 223 -12.76 -34.08 26.05
C ARG A 223 -12.59 -35.19 27.06
N GLY A 224 -12.36 -34.84 28.35
CA GLY A 224 -12.24 -35.80 29.42
C GLY A 224 -13.51 -36.65 29.60
N PHE A 225 -14.70 -36.01 29.56
CA PHE A 225 -15.95 -36.76 29.61
C PHE A 225 -16.16 -37.67 28.40
N LEU A 226 -15.86 -37.23 27.19
CA LEU A 226 -15.95 -38.07 26.00
C LEU A 226 -14.99 -39.27 26.04
N GLN A 227 -13.77 -39.07 26.57
CA GLN A 227 -12.81 -40.16 26.77
C GLN A 227 -13.29 -41.19 27.80
N LEU A 228 -13.97 -40.75 28.88
CA LEU A 228 -14.57 -41.63 29.87
C LEU A 228 -15.79 -42.38 29.31
N LEU A 229 -16.47 -41.88 28.32
CA LEU A 229 -17.60 -42.51 27.64
C LEU A 229 -17.16 -43.44 26.50
N ASP A 230 -15.89 -43.42 26.06
CA ASP A 230 -15.38 -44.30 25.00
C ASP A 230 -15.10 -45.68 25.58
N ASP A 231 -16.18 -46.47 25.77
CA ASP A 231 -16.14 -47.83 26.23
C ASP A 231 -15.99 -48.81 25.05
N PRO A 232 -15.11 -49.85 25.11
CA PRO A 232 -14.99 -50.88 24.13
C PRO A 232 -16.29 -51.62 23.81
N ASP A 233 -17.21 -51.72 24.79
CA ASP A 233 -18.49 -52.40 24.66
C ASP A 233 -19.63 -51.55 24.06
N LEU A 234 -19.37 -50.28 23.72
CA LEU A 234 -20.33 -49.41 23.09
C LEU A 234 -20.66 -49.86 21.65
N PRO A 235 -21.95 -49.79 21.22
CA PRO A 235 -22.32 -50.02 19.83
C PRO A 235 -21.55 -49.15 18.85
N ASN A 236 -21.04 -49.70 17.75
CA ASN A 236 -20.21 -49.02 16.76
C ASN A 236 -20.64 -47.60 16.38
N PRO A 237 -21.93 -47.30 16.13
CA PRO A 237 -22.33 -45.92 15.76
C PRO A 237 -22.07 -44.92 16.89
N LYS A 238 -22.29 -45.30 18.16
CA LYS A 238 -22.07 -44.39 19.30
C LYS A 238 -20.57 -44.08 19.54
N ARG A 239 -19.74 -45.09 19.38
CA ARG A 239 -18.28 -44.98 19.51
C ARG A 239 -17.70 -44.11 18.40
N GLU A 240 -18.24 -44.22 17.19
CA GLU A 240 -17.87 -43.36 16.07
C GLU A 240 -18.20 -41.87 16.34
N TYR A 241 -19.38 -41.56 16.92
CA TYR A 241 -19.76 -40.22 17.32
C TYR A 241 -18.83 -39.63 18.42
N ILE A 242 -18.39 -40.44 19.37
CA ILE A 242 -17.44 -40.02 20.41
C ILE A 242 -16.09 -39.70 19.77
N LYS A 243 -15.58 -40.54 18.87
CA LYS A 243 -14.31 -40.28 18.17
C LYS A 243 -14.37 -38.99 17.36
N LEU A 244 -15.43 -38.81 16.54
CA LEU A 244 -15.63 -37.59 15.77
C LEU A 244 -15.71 -36.36 16.67
N SER A 245 -16.36 -36.46 17.84
CA SER A 245 -16.45 -35.35 18.80
C SER A 245 -15.09 -35.00 19.41
N ILE A 246 -14.25 -35.99 19.72
CA ILE A 246 -12.89 -35.78 20.20
C ILE A 246 -12.02 -35.14 19.11
N GLU A 247 -12.11 -35.63 17.86
CA GLU A 247 -11.39 -35.05 16.73
C GLU A 247 -11.76 -33.57 16.49
N GLU A 248 -13.05 -33.21 16.59
CA GLU A 248 -13.48 -31.81 16.45
C GLU A 248 -13.04 -30.93 17.64
N LEU A 249 -12.96 -31.48 18.85
CA LEU A 249 -12.39 -30.76 20.00
C LEU A 249 -10.88 -30.53 19.86
N ASP A 250 -10.15 -31.52 19.39
CA ASP A 250 -8.72 -31.41 19.12
C ASP A 250 -8.45 -30.36 18.03
N ARG A 251 -9.27 -30.36 16.98
CA ARG A 251 -9.24 -29.37 15.92
C ARG A 251 -9.53 -27.96 16.44
N ALA A 252 -10.54 -27.79 17.32
CA ALA A 252 -10.84 -26.50 17.91
C ALA A 252 -9.68 -26.01 18.82
N ASN A 253 -9.00 -26.92 19.53
CA ASN A 253 -7.79 -26.59 20.28
C ASN A 253 -6.62 -26.14 19.38
N GLU A 254 -6.44 -26.74 18.21
CA GLU A 254 -5.44 -26.29 17.22
C GLU A 254 -5.75 -24.88 16.76
N ILE A 255 -7.00 -24.58 16.42
CA ILE A 255 -7.45 -23.23 16.01
C ILE A 255 -7.15 -22.21 17.10
N ILE A 256 -7.43 -22.53 18.36
CA ILE A 256 -7.15 -21.66 19.50
C ILE A 256 -5.66 -21.44 19.68
N ASN A 257 -4.85 -22.48 19.52
CA ASN A 257 -3.39 -22.37 19.63
C ASN A 257 -2.79 -21.53 18.50
N ASP A 258 -3.27 -21.66 17.27
CA ASP A 258 -2.89 -20.81 16.15
C ASP A 258 -3.25 -19.35 16.45
N PHE A 259 -4.42 -19.10 17.00
CA PHE A 259 -4.88 -17.77 17.38
C PHE A 259 -4.09 -17.19 18.56
N LEU A 260 -3.71 -18.01 19.56
CA LEU A 260 -2.87 -17.62 20.70
C LEU A 260 -1.47 -17.18 20.31
N THR A 261 -0.89 -17.86 19.33
CA THR A 261 0.46 -17.52 18.84
C THR A 261 0.48 -16.15 18.20
N PHE A 262 -0.67 -15.72 17.64
CA PHE A 262 -0.90 -14.38 17.13
C PHE A 262 -0.79 -13.30 18.22
N GLY A 263 -1.29 -13.58 19.45
CA GLY A 263 -1.40 -12.62 20.55
C GLY A 263 -0.16 -12.44 21.43
N LYS A 264 0.82 -13.30 21.35
CA LYS A 264 2.01 -13.16 22.22
C LYS A 264 3.01 -12.15 21.63
N PRO A 265 3.25 -11.01 22.31
CA PRO A 265 4.40 -10.19 21.98
C PRO A 265 5.66 -11.07 22.09
N SER A 266 6.62 -10.86 21.18
CA SER A 266 7.90 -11.57 21.25
C SER A 266 8.59 -11.23 22.57
N SER A 267 8.43 -12.09 23.58
CA SER A 267 9.11 -11.97 24.87
C SER A 267 10.52 -12.55 24.83
N SER A 268 10.85 -13.33 23.79
CA SER A 268 12.21 -13.79 23.53
C SER A 268 12.93 -12.78 22.66
N ALA A 269 14.06 -12.26 23.14
CA ALA A 269 14.90 -11.37 22.34
C ALA A 269 15.24 -12.05 21.00
N ASP A 270 15.04 -11.35 19.88
CA ASP A 270 15.52 -11.78 18.58
C ASP A 270 17.00 -12.11 18.68
N ARG A 271 17.36 -13.35 18.41
CA ARG A 271 18.73 -13.85 18.43
C ARG A 271 19.21 -14.27 17.05
N ALA A 272 20.50 -14.44 16.88
CA ALA A 272 21.05 -15.05 15.68
C ALA A 272 20.54 -16.49 15.56
N VAL A 273 19.94 -16.82 14.43
CA VAL A 273 19.35 -18.14 14.14
C VAL A 273 19.90 -18.64 12.81
N ASN A 274 20.44 -19.87 12.83
CA ASN A 274 20.81 -20.57 11.61
C ASN A 274 19.56 -21.13 10.92
N VAL A 275 19.11 -20.43 9.89
CA VAL A 275 17.92 -20.81 9.10
C VAL A 275 18.09 -22.15 8.43
N SER A 276 19.31 -22.44 7.94
CA SER A 276 19.62 -23.70 7.23
C SER A 276 19.32 -24.92 8.10
N GLU A 277 19.74 -24.91 9.35
CA GLU A 277 19.44 -25.99 10.31
C GLU A 277 17.94 -26.11 10.59
N HIS A 278 17.27 -24.97 10.81
CA HIS A 278 15.83 -24.96 11.09
C HIS A 278 15.03 -25.50 9.90
N LEU A 279 15.37 -25.11 8.67
CA LEU A 279 14.73 -25.62 7.46
C LEU A 279 14.93 -27.12 7.28
N LYS A 280 16.17 -27.62 7.47
CA LYS A 280 16.45 -29.05 7.39
C LYS A 280 15.61 -29.86 8.39
N ARG A 281 15.52 -29.38 9.64
CA ARG A 281 14.68 -30.02 10.68
C ARG A 281 13.19 -29.98 10.33
N THR A 282 12.69 -28.82 9.89
CA THR A 282 11.28 -28.65 9.52
C THR A 282 10.91 -29.47 8.31
N ALA A 283 11.79 -29.53 7.29
CA ALA A 283 11.60 -30.40 6.12
C ALA A 283 11.51 -31.87 6.49
N ALA A 284 12.40 -32.36 7.38
CA ALA A 284 12.37 -33.74 7.86
C ALA A 284 11.06 -34.09 8.60
N LEU A 285 10.52 -33.16 9.42
CA LEU A 285 9.23 -33.34 10.09
C LEU A 285 8.08 -33.43 9.09
N ILE A 286 8.02 -32.52 8.13
CA ILE A 286 6.95 -32.49 7.11
C ILE A 286 7.07 -33.68 6.15
N GLN A 287 8.26 -34.15 5.84
CA GLN A 287 8.46 -35.32 5.01
C GLN A 287 7.79 -36.56 5.60
N THR A 288 7.79 -36.74 6.93
CA THR A 288 7.07 -37.83 7.58
C THR A 288 5.55 -37.70 7.39
N PHE A 289 5.02 -36.48 7.37
CA PHE A 289 3.60 -36.21 7.12
C PHE A 289 3.23 -36.38 5.63
N SER A 290 4.13 -36.05 4.71
CA SER A 290 3.89 -36.06 3.26
C SER A 290 3.88 -37.45 2.64
N VAL A 291 4.48 -38.44 3.28
CA VAL A 291 4.49 -39.84 2.82
C VAL A 291 3.07 -40.37 2.59
N ASN A 292 2.13 -40.05 3.48
CA ASN A 292 0.74 -40.47 3.36
C ASN A 292 -0.01 -39.78 2.21
N GLN A 293 0.54 -38.66 1.68
CA GLN A 293 -0.06 -37.86 0.60
C GLN A 293 0.68 -38.03 -0.75
N GLN A 294 1.66 -38.94 -0.82
CA GLN A 294 2.48 -39.21 -2.02
C GLN A 294 3.20 -37.94 -2.53
N VAL A 295 3.66 -37.08 -1.61
CA VAL A 295 4.39 -35.86 -1.93
C VAL A 295 5.88 -36.04 -1.64
N GLU A 296 6.70 -35.82 -2.68
CA GLU A 296 8.17 -35.86 -2.57
C GLU A 296 8.74 -34.49 -2.21
N PHE A 297 9.84 -34.49 -1.42
CA PHE A 297 10.57 -33.27 -1.08
C PHE A 297 11.92 -33.22 -1.76
N GLN A 298 12.17 -32.13 -2.49
CA GLN A 298 13.48 -31.78 -3.03
C GLN A 298 14.05 -30.59 -2.25
N THR A 299 15.24 -30.74 -1.66
CA THR A 299 15.84 -29.70 -0.83
C THR A 299 17.18 -29.26 -1.39
N ASP A 300 17.34 -27.93 -1.54
CA ASP A 300 18.59 -27.27 -1.94
C ASP A 300 18.89 -26.14 -0.95
N ILE A 301 19.51 -26.49 0.17
CA ILE A 301 19.71 -25.61 1.32
C ILE A 301 21.22 -25.35 1.49
N GLN A 302 21.62 -24.10 1.22
CA GLN A 302 22.96 -23.62 1.52
C GLN A 302 23.17 -23.58 3.05
N ASP A 303 24.34 -24.02 3.51
CA ASP A 303 24.71 -23.95 4.93
C ASP A 303 24.99 -22.52 5.38
N ASP A 304 24.95 -22.29 6.67
CA ASP A 304 25.32 -21.04 7.34
C ASP A 304 24.53 -19.79 6.90
N CYS A 305 23.25 -19.95 6.62
CA CYS A 305 22.32 -18.84 6.44
C CYS A 305 21.80 -18.34 7.81
N TRP A 306 22.21 -17.14 8.21
CA TRP A 306 21.88 -16.58 9.51
C TRP A 306 20.96 -15.37 9.42
N ILE A 307 19.94 -15.33 10.28
CA ILE A 307 19.02 -14.17 10.43
C ILE A 307 18.81 -13.84 11.90
N LYS A 308 18.26 -12.66 12.16
CA LYS A 308 17.82 -12.25 13.50
C LYS A 308 16.35 -12.58 13.67
N ALA A 309 16.00 -13.58 14.49
CA ALA A 309 14.63 -14.07 14.64
C ALA A 309 14.39 -14.74 16.00
N ASP A 310 13.12 -14.99 16.31
CA ASP A 310 12.68 -15.94 17.31
C ASP A 310 12.57 -17.34 16.66
N PRO A 311 13.34 -18.36 17.10
CA PRO A 311 13.35 -19.66 16.45
C PRO A 311 12.01 -20.38 16.46
N GLN A 312 11.20 -20.21 17.52
CA GLN A 312 9.89 -20.86 17.63
C GLN A 312 8.91 -20.28 16.61
N LYS A 313 8.87 -18.94 16.52
CA LYS A 313 8.04 -18.24 15.54
C LYS A 313 8.48 -18.53 14.11
N LEU A 314 9.79 -18.54 13.85
CA LEU A 314 10.33 -18.89 12.53
C LEU A 314 9.87 -20.29 12.11
N ASN A 315 10.08 -21.29 12.97
CA ASN A 315 9.64 -22.67 12.71
C ASN A 315 8.14 -22.76 12.44
N GLN A 316 7.32 -22.04 13.21
CA GLN A 316 5.88 -22.01 13.00
C GLN A 316 5.51 -21.46 11.62
N SER A 317 6.10 -20.34 11.21
CA SER A 317 5.80 -19.76 9.89
C SER A 317 6.21 -20.69 8.74
N LEU A 318 7.39 -21.34 8.87
CA LEU A 318 7.88 -22.29 7.88
C LEU A 318 7.04 -23.56 7.83
N LEU A 319 6.64 -24.10 8.98
CA LEU A 319 5.73 -25.25 9.09
C LEU A 319 4.39 -24.97 8.39
N ASN A 320 3.79 -23.82 8.65
CA ASN A 320 2.53 -23.44 8.01
C ASN A 320 2.64 -23.36 6.49
N ILE A 321 3.72 -22.79 5.97
CA ILE A 321 3.92 -22.66 4.53
C ILE A 321 4.15 -24.03 3.89
N LEU A 322 5.01 -24.86 4.49
CA LEU A 322 5.30 -26.21 3.99
C LEU A 322 4.07 -27.12 4.07
N LYS A 323 3.30 -27.06 5.17
CA LYS A 323 2.03 -27.78 5.30
C LYS A 323 1.03 -27.38 4.22
N ASN A 324 0.93 -26.07 3.94
CA ASN A 324 0.06 -25.59 2.86
C ASN A 324 0.49 -26.08 1.48
N ALA A 325 1.80 -26.14 1.22
CA ALA A 325 2.34 -26.69 -0.03
C ALA A 325 1.96 -28.17 -0.21
N VAL A 326 2.11 -29.00 0.84
CA VAL A 326 1.71 -30.42 0.81
C VAL A 326 0.20 -30.57 0.61
N GLU A 327 -0.61 -29.83 1.39
CA GLU A 327 -2.07 -29.91 1.31
C GLU A 327 -2.67 -29.36 0.01
N SER A 328 -1.90 -28.58 -0.76
CA SER A 328 -2.32 -28.14 -2.10
C SER A 328 -2.25 -29.22 -3.17
N MET A 329 -1.64 -30.37 -2.86
CA MET A 329 -1.38 -31.48 -3.78
C MET A 329 -2.12 -32.78 -3.38
N PRO A 330 -3.46 -32.82 -3.50
CA PRO A 330 -4.25 -33.99 -3.06
C PRO A 330 -3.95 -35.29 -3.86
N ASN A 331 -3.37 -35.15 -5.03
CA ASN A 331 -3.00 -36.26 -5.90
C ASN A 331 -1.50 -36.60 -5.90
N GLY A 332 -0.76 -36.10 -4.90
CA GLY A 332 0.69 -36.19 -4.86
C GLY A 332 1.39 -35.11 -5.71
N GLY A 333 2.71 -35.11 -5.70
CA GLY A 333 3.54 -34.16 -6.43
C GLY A 333 4.87 -33.91 -5.75
N THR A 334 5.52 -32.78 -6.09
CA THR A 334 6.83 -32.43 -5.55
C THR A 334 6.80 -31.05 -4.89
N VAL A 335 7.35 -30.97 -3.66
CA VAL A 335 7.69 -29.69 -3.01
C VAL A 335 9.19 -29.45 -3.16
N SER A 336 9.58 -28.35 -3.78
CA SER A 336 10.97 -27.90 -3.83
C SER A 336 11.19 -26.83 -2.75
N LEU A 337 12.14 -27.06 -1.86
CA LEU A 337 12.54 -26.14 -0.79
C LEU A 337 13.99 -25.69 -1.02
N SER A 338 14.21 -24.41 -1.23
CA SER A 338 15.54 -23.86 -1.37
C SER A 338 15.83 -22.75 -0.36
N CYS A 339 17.12 -22.61 0.00
CA CYS A 339 17.58 -21.54 0.89
C CYS A 339 18.99 -21.11 0.45
N HIS A 340 19.14 -19.87 0.03
CA HIS A 340 20.42 -19.33 -0.43
C HIS A 340 20.64 -17.89 0.04
N GLN A 341 21.90 -17.52 0.21
CA GLN A 341 22.27 -16.11 0.39
C GLN A 341 22.35 -15.41 -0.97
N THR A 342 21.65 -14.29 -1.11
CA THR A 342 21.69 -13.46 -2.32
C THR A 342 22.91 -12.54 -2.33
N ALA A 343 23.24 -11.96 -3.50
CA ALA A 343 24.36 -11.01 -3.65
C ALA A 343 24.24 -9.78 -2.72
N ASP A 344 23.00 -9.37 -2.37
CA ASP A 344 22.71 -8.26 -1.46
C ASP A 344 22.71 -8.66 0.03
N ARG A 345 23.33 -9.80 0.38
CA ARG A 345 23.37 -10.36 1.74
C ARG A 345 22.00 -10.66 2.36
N HIS A 346 20.95 -10.84 1.55
CA HIS A 346 19.67 -11.34 2.05
C HIS A 346 19.65 -12.87 2.01
N ILE A 347 18.96 -13.48 2.95
CA ILE A 347 18.69 -14.91 2.93
C ILE A 347 17.34 -15.11 2.26
N ARG A 348 17.36 -15.80 1.11
CA ARG A 348 16.18 -16.16 0.35
C ARG A 348 15.79 -17.61 0.63
N ILE A 349 14.53 -17.79 1.04
CA ILE A 349 13.89 -19.10 1.17
C ILE A 349 12.82 -19.17 0.09
N ALA A 350 12.81 -20.24 -0.71
CA ALA A 350 11.73 -20.48 -1.66
C ALA A 350 11.10 -21.85 -1.39
N VAL A 351 9.76 -21.88 -1.34
CA VAL A 351 8.95 -23.08 -1.23
C VAL A 351 8.05 -23.13 -2.44
N LYS A 352 8.27 -24.11 -3.31
CA LYS A 352 7.50 -24.30 -4.55
C LYS A 352 6.78 -25.63 -4.53
N ASP A 353 5.47 -25.61 -4.77
CA ASP A 353 4.62 -26.79 -4.94
C ASP A 353 4.10 -26.91 -6.38
N GLN A 354 3.65 -28.10 -6.73
CA GLN A 354 2.98 -28.44 -8.00
C GLN A 354 1.48 -28.66 -7.77
N GLY A 355 0.89 -27.96 -6.81
CA GLY A 355 -0.49 -28.10 -6.39
C GLY A 355 -1.50 -27.41 -7.29
N ILE A 356 -2.70 -27.23 -6.75
CA ILE A 356 -3.84 -26.62 -7.47
C ILE A 356 -3.61 -25.17 -7.90
N GLY A 357 -2.62 -24.50 -7.33
CA GLY A 357 -2.35 -23.08 -7.61
C GLY A 357 -3.49 -22.14 -7.21
N MET A 358 -3.32 -20.86 -7.57
CA MET A 358 -4.24 -19.77 -7.21
C MET A 358 -4.35 -18.75 -8.34
N ASN A 359 -5.55 -18.19 -8.51
CA ASN A 359 -5.76 -17.06 -9.41
C ASN A 359 -5.28 -15.72 -8.76
N PRO A 360 -5.07 -14.63 -9.55
CA PRO A 360 -4.54 -13.36 -9.04
C PRO A 360 -5.37 -12.72 -7.92
N LYS A 361 -6.69 -12.92 -7.90
CA LYS A 361 -7.57 -12.41 -6.84
C LYS A 361 -7.37 -13.16 -5.53
N GLN A 362 -7.10 -14.46 -5.61
CA GLN A 362 -6.82 -15.29 -4.45
C GLN A 362 -5.45 -14.95 -3.85
N VAL A 363 -4.42 -14.78 -4.69
CA VAL A 363 -3.08 -14.36 -4.26
C VAL A 363 -3.12 -13.00 -3.53
N GLN A 364 -3.89 -12.02 -4.04
CA GLN A 364 -4.04 -10.72 -3.39
C GLN A 364 -4.68 -10.78 -1.99
N ARG A 365 -5.46 -11.83 -1.70
CA ARG A 365 -6.12 -12.03 -0.41
C ARG A 365 -5.34 -12.89 0.56
N LEU A 366 -4.23 -13.49 0.12
CA LEU A 366 -3.36 -14.29 1.00
C LEU A 366 -2.86 -13.46 2.20
N GLY A 367 -2.88 -14.07 3.38
CA GLY A 367 -2.52 -13.39 4.62
C GLY A 367 -3.62 -12.48 5.19
N SER A 368 -4.78 -12.34 4.52
CA SER A 368 -5.94 -11.68 5.11
C SER A 368 -6.58 -12.59 6.18
N PRO A 369 -7.10 -12.01 7.29
CA PRO A 369 -7.77 -12.78 8.34
C PRO A 369 -8.91 -13.64 7.81
N TYR A 370 -9.01 -14.88 8.27
CA TYR A 370 -10.09 -15.83 7.94
C TYR A 370 -10.21 -16.17 6.44
N TYR A 371 -9.20 -15.85 5.64
CA TYR A 371 -9.20 -16.23 4.25
C TYR A 371 -8.56 -17.60 4.05
N SER A 372 -9.36 -18.58 3.62
CA SER A 372 -8.94 -19.93 3.27
C SER A 372 -9.65 -20.40 2.00
N LEU A 373 -8.93 -21.14 1.17
CA LEU A 373 -9.50 -21.84 0.01
C LEU A 373 -9.97 -23.25 0.37
N LYS A 374 -9.65 -23.72 1.59
CA LYS A 374 -9.98 -25.05 2.09
C LYS A 374 -11.29 -25.01 2.86
N GLU A 375 -12.18 -25.97 2.65
CA GLU A 375 -13.45 -26.10 3.39
C GLU A 375 -13.25 -26.19 4.91
N LYS A 376 -12.16 -26.84 5.35
CA LYS A 376 -11.82 -27.03 6.75
C LYS A 376 -10.66 -26.12 7.25
N GLY A 377 -10.23 -25.14 6.47
CA GLY A 377 -9.11 -24.27 6.81
C GLY A 377 -9.55 -23.06 7.65
N THR A 378 -8.82 -22.74 8.72
CA THR A 378 -9.12 -21.58 9.59
C THR A 378 -8.85 -20.22 8.94
N GLY A 379 -8.00 -20.20 7.90
CA GLY A 379 -7.52 -18.96 7.27
C GLY A 379 -6.59 -18.10 8.15
N LEU A 380 -6.19 -18.59 9.31
CA LEU A 380 -5.31 -17.88 10.25
C LEU A 380 -3.83 -18.20 10.05
N GLY A 381 -3.49 -19.42 9.64
CA GLY A 381 -2.11 -19.88 9.51
C GLY A 381 -1.26 -18.99 8.59
N MET A 382 -1.75 -18.68 7.40
CA MET A 382 -1.03 -17.78 6.48
C MET A 382 -0.93 -16.35 7.00
N MET A 383 -1.99 -15.81 7.63
CA MET A 383 -1.95 -14.50 8.27
C MET A 383 -0.84 -14.43 9.33
N VAL A 384 -0.76 -15.45 10.20
CA VAL A 384 0.29 -15.57 11.22
C VAL A 384 1.67 -15.65 10.59
N SER A 385 1.83 -16.45 9.52
CA SER A 385 3.11 -16.58 8.80
C SER A 385 3.58 -15.24 8.22
N TYR A 386 2.68 -14.48 7.56
CA TYR A 386 3.00 -13.13 7.05
C TYR A 386 3.46 -12.18 8.16
N GLN A 387 2.77 -12.19 9.31
CA GLN A 387 3.12 -11.35 10.43
C GLN A 387 4.47 -11.70 11.04
N ILE A 388 4.73 -12.99 11.25
CA ILE A 388 6.01 -13.48 11.78
C ILE A 388 7.14 -13.06 10.84
N ILE A 389 7.01 -13.29 9.54
CA ILE A 389 8.01 -12.91 8.54
C ILE A 389 8.26 -11.41 8.56
N HIS A 390 7.20 -10.59 8.60
CA HIS A 390 7.34 -9.13 8.67
C HIS A 390 7.93 -8.64 10.00
N SER A 391 7.67 -9.32 11.13
CA SER A 391 8.25 -8.96 12.43
C SER A 391 9.78 -9.09 12.42
N PHE A 392 10.33 -10.02 11.63
CA PHE A 392 11.77 -10.20 11.40
C PHE A 392 12.30 -9.39 10.21
N LYS A 393 11.59 -8.33 9.80
CA LYS A 393 11.92 -7.48 8.65
C LYS A 393 12.01 -8.25 7.31
N GLY A 394 11.43 -9.45 7.26
CA GLY A 394 11.33 -10.25 6.06
C GLY A 394 10.28 -9.71 5.08
N ARG A 395 10.45 -10.07 3.82
CA ARG A 395 9.47 -9.82 2.75
C ARG A 395 9.03 -11.16 2.19
N ILE A 396 7.72 -11.31 1.96
CA ILE A 396 7.15 -12.49 1.33
C ILE A 396 6.50 -12.09 0.01
N ARG A 397 6.81 -12.83 -1.05
CA ARG A 397 6.18 -12.75 -2.36
C ARG A 397 5.60 -14.10 -2.71
N VAL A 398 4.51 -14.10 -3.45
CA VAL A 398 3.85 -15.33 -3.88
C VAL A 398 3.61 -15.24 -5.38
N GLU A 399 4.08 -16.24 -6.09
CA GLU A 399 3.85 -16.44 -7.51
C GLU A 399 3.04 -17.73 -7.68
N SER A 400 1.87 -17.64 -8.31
CA SER A 400 0.97 -18.79 -8.43
C SER A 400 0.16 -18.72 -9.71
N GLU A 401 -0.07 -19.88 -10.29
CA GLU A 401 -0.91 -20.09 -11.46
C GLU A 401 -1.83 -21.30 -11.23
N GLU A 402 -3.12 -21.10 -11.50
CA GLU A 402 -4.15 -22.13 -11.27
C GLU A 402 -3.87 -23.38 -12.12
N GLY A 403 -3.82 -24.55 -11.50
CA GLY A 403 -3.48 -25.83 -12.11
C GLY A 403 -1.99 -26.09 -12.31
N VAL A 404 -1.09 -25.15 -11.98
CA VAL A 404 0.37 -25.29 -12.14
C VAL A 404 1.08 -25.44 -10.80
N GLY A 405 0.67 -24.61 -9.80
CA GLY A 405 1.25 -24.63 -8.45
C GLY A 405 1.49 -23.24 -7.88
N THR A 406 2.22 -23.21 -6.75
CA THR A 406 2.53 -21.98 -6.02
C THR A 406 3.99 -21.94 -5.61
N GLU A 407 4.60 -20.76 -5.69
CA GLU A 407 5.94 -20.49 -5.17
C GLU A 407 5.87 -19.36 -4.14
N PHE A 408 6.24 -19.65 -2.90
CA PHE A 408 6.44 -18.69 -1.83
C PHE A 408 7.91 -18.30 -1.77
N ILE A 409 8.22 -17.03 -1.93
CA ILE A 409 9.58 -16.48 -1.89
C ILE A 409 9.68 -15.54 -0.69
N ILE A 410 10.57 -15.87 0.24
CA ILE A 410 10.76 -15.14 1.50
C ILE A 410 12.19 -14.61 1.53
N ASP A 411 12.34 -13.30 1.64
CA ASP A 411 13.64 -12.63 1.72
C ASP A 411 13.82 -12.03 3.13
N PHE A 412 14.82 -12.47 3.88
CA PHE A 412 15.20 -11.91 5.18
C PHE A 412 16.53 -11.14 5.10
N PRO A 413 16.73 -10.08 5.90
CA PRO A 413 18.05 -9.50 6.07
C PRO A 413 19.00 -10.53 6.69
N GLY A 414 20.07 -10.89 5.99
CA GLY A 414 21.11 -11.78 6.50
C GLY A 414 21.97 -11.07 7.55
N ILE A 415 22.47 -11.83 8.53
CA ILE A 415 23.43 -11.37 9.52
C ILE A 415 24.67 -12.27 9.49
N GLU A 416 25.76 -11.78 10.01
CA GLU A 416 26.92 -12.62 10.35
C GLU A 416 26.68 -13.29 11.70
N PRO A 417 27.09 -14.55 11.90
CA PRO A 417 26.84 -15.33 13.11
C PRO A 417 27.46 -14.73 14.38
#